data_9a4f0737081ba5ac8d7a9aed00b116e1
#
_entry.id   9a4f0737081ba5ac8d7a9aed00b116e1
#
_cell.length_a   1.000
_cell.length_b   1.000
_cell.length_c   1.000
_cell.angle_alpha   90.00
_cell.angle_beta   90.00
_cell.angle_gamma   90.00
#
_symmetry.space_group_name_H-M   'P 1'
#
loop_
_entity.id
_entity.type
_entity.pdbx_description
1 polymer ?
#
loop_
_entity_poly.entity_id
_entity_poly.type
_entity_poly.pdbx_seq_one_letter_code
_entity_poly.pdbx_strand_id
1 'polypeptide(L)'
;MRVYEGARELRIACKHDDLLPSLREYDPHQETCEIECGISVKRFCRGTEKCGEEVLAHIEDGVDIWRILLTADVSIAEIPVEILKKQDMVLVYRTNSEEQLAEYVRPLFSLQKREPCEAVCYPAVFCFANVDAAKEFIHFIGWQMLADVQVIDIDFDDVIKAFASQRGHILCISQKMLIPQEELSAQDAEVQGALLIFRGDEQLSIYEVCGQAEELSRSFHESADIIWTIEMCHERSVTALLAKRLSD
;
A
#
# COMPACT_ATOMS: atom_id res chain seq x y z
N MET A 1 -14.38 9.27 13.99
CA MET A 1 -14.06 7.88 14.40
C MET A 1 -15.16 6.99 13.87
N ARG A 2 -14.89 6.18 12.87
CA ARG A 2 -15.84 5.14 12.39
C ARG A 2 -15.45 3.82 13.02
N VAL A 3 -16.42 3.14 13.61
CA VAL A 3 -16.31 1.73 14.01
C VAL A 3 -16.85 0.93 12.83
N TYR A 4 -16.02 0.14 12.21
CA TYR A 4 -16.44 -0.72 11.12
C TYR A 4 -17.00 -2.02 11.67
N GLU A 5 -18.26 -2.31 11.35
CA GLU A 5 -18.95 -3.54 11.79
C GLU A 5 -18.77 -4.73 10.83
N GLY A 6 -18.02 -4.55 9.72
CA GLY A 6 -17.81 -5.59 8.70
C GLY A 6 -16.56 -6.45 8.93
N ALA A 7 -16.63 -7.69 8.50
CA ALA A 7 -15.44 -8.56 8.45
C ALA A 7 -14.48 -8.11 7.34
N ARG A 8 -13.18 -8.13 7.61
CA ARG A 8 -12.13 -7.74 6.66
C ARG A 8 -11.03 -8.79 6.62
N GLU A 9 -10.53 -9.04 5.42
CA GLU A 9 -9.42 -9.95 5.20
C GLU A 9 -8.38 -9.31 4.31
N LEU A 10 -7.14 -9.30 4.77
CA LEU A 10 -5.97 -8.90 4.00
C LEU A 10 -5.14 -10.14 3.69
N ARG A 11 -4.92 -10.41 2.40
CA ARG A 11 -4.07 -11.50 1.90
C ARG A 11 -2.83 -10.91 1.29
N ILE A 12 -1.66 -11.30 1.79
CA ILE A 12 -0.37 -10.86 1.26
C ILE A 12 0.37 -12.09 0.76
N ALA A 13 0.58 -12.15 -0.56
CA ALA A 13 1.34 -13.19 -1.23
C ALA A 13 2.78 -12.73 -1.49
N CYS A 14 3.76 -13.57 -1.18
CA CYS A 14 5.18 -13.31 -1.47
C CYS A 14 5.92 -14.62 -1.77
N LYS A 15 6.87 -14.57 -2.73
CA LYS A 15 7.72 -15.73 -3.05
C LYS A 15 8.73 -16.03 -1.92
N HIS A 16 9.10 -15.03 -1.13
CA HIS A 16 10.05 -15.11 -0.04
C HIS A 16 9.38 -14.79 1.29
N ASP A 17 9.20 -15.80 2.14
CA ASP A 17 8.49 -15.69 3.42
C ASP A 17 9.06 -14.65 4.39
N ASP A 18 10.38 -14.48 4.38
CA ASP A 18 11.12 -13.52 5.20
C ASP A 18 10.80 -12.05 4.87
N LEU A 19 10.22 -11.81 3.67
CA LEU A 19 9.79 -10.48 3.25
C LEU A 19 8.35 -10.15 3.69
N LEU A 20 7.57 -11.15 4.10
CA LEU A 20 6.20 -10.92 4.55
C LEU A 20 6.21 -10.18 5.91
N PRO A 21 5.59 -9.00 5.99
CA PRO A 21 5.54 -8.25 7.22
C PRO A 21 4.77 -9.01 8.30
N SER A 22 5.09 -8.75 9.56
CA SER A 22 4.22 -9.09 10.67
C SER A 22 3.28 -7.92 10.91
N LEU A 23 1.98 -8.16 10.82
CA LEU A 23 0.95 -7.17 11.15
C LEU A 23 0.33 -7.43 12.52
N ARG A 24 1.02 -8.19 13.38
CA ARG A 24 0.53 -8.55 14.73
C ARG A 24 0.33 -7.35 15.65
N GLU A 25 1.04 -6.28 15.40
CA GLU A 25 0.90 -5.02 16.17
C GLU A 25 -0.48 -4.37 16.01
N TYR A 26 -1.24 -4.72 14.96
CA TYR A 26 -2.63 -4.29 14.76
C TYR A 26 -3.66 -5.25 15.35
N ASP A 27 -3.19 -6.23 16.14
CA ASP A 27 -4.03 -7.26 16.76
C ASP A 27 -5.02 -7.92 15.77
N PRO A 28 -4.54 -8.46 14.65
CA PRO A 28 -5.39 -9.24 13.78
C PRO A 28 -5.87 -10.48 14.57
N HIS A 29 -7.16 -10.72 14.62
CA HIS A 29 -7.76 -11.83 15.38
C HIS A 29 -7.25 -13.19 14.91
N GLN A 30 -6.80 -13.27 13.66
CA GLN A 30 -6.17 -14.46 13.10
C GLN A 30 -5.13 -14.13 12.04
N GLU A 31 -3.96 -14.78 12.15
CA GLU A 31 -2.94 -14.82 11.12
C GLU A 31 -2.73 -16.28 10.72
N THR A 32 -2.86 -16.59 9.44
CA THR A 32 -2.54 -17.92 8.89
C THR A 32 -1.56 -17.80 7.75
N CYS A 33 -0.72 -18.83 7.55
CA CYS A 33 0.21 -18.91 6.43
C CYS A 33 -0.07 -20.15 5.60
N GLU A 34 -0.24 -19.98 4.30
CA GLU A 34 -0.51 -21.04 3.33
C GLU A 34 0.46 -20.92 2.15
N ILE A 35 0.59 -22.00 1.38
CA ILE A 35 1.38 -22.00 0.14
C ILE A 35 0.41 -22.22 -1.04
N GLU A 36 0.27 -21.21 -1.89
CA GLU A 36 -0.50 -21.29 -3.13
C GLU A 36 0.45 -21.24 -4.33
N CYS A 37 0.49 -22.30 -5.13
CA CYS A 37 1.35 -22.41 -6.32
C CYS A 37 2.84 -22.11 -6.05
N GLY A 38 3.37 -22.47 -4.86
CA GLY A 38 4.75 -22.21 -4.46
C GLY A 38 5.02 -20.76 -3.99
N ILE A 39 3.96 -20.01 -3.75
CA ILE A 39 4.02 -18.66 -3.21
C ILE A 39 3.43 -18.70 -1.80
N SER A 40 4.11 -18.13 -0.83
CA SER A 40 3.60 -18.01 0.54
C SER A 40 2.56 -16.91 0.61
N VAL A 41 1.40 -17.24 1.18
CA VAL A 41 0.29 -16.32 1.39
C VAL A 41 0.03 -16.19 2.88
N LYS A 42 0.20 -15.00 3.43
CA LYS A 42 -0.27 -14.67 4.77
C LYS A 42 -1.66 -14.04 4.69
N ARG A 43 -2.54 -14.51 5.55
CA ARG A 43 -3.90 -13.98 5.72
C ARG A 43 -4.02 -13.37 7.10
N PHE A 44 -4.56 -12.19 7.15
CA PHE A 44 -4.87 -11.44 8.36
C PHE A 44 -6.37 -11.15 8.35
N CYS A 45 -7.10 -11.63 9.34
CA CYS A 45 -8.55 -11.50 9.39
C CYS A 45 -8.98 -10.70 10.61
N ARG A 46 -9.99 -9.87 10.43
CA ARG A 46 -10.64 -9.11 11.47
C ARG A 46 -12.15 -9.25 11.37
N GLY A 47 -12.82 -9.27 12.53
CA GLY A 47 -14.29 -9.33 12.58
C GLY A 47 -14.91 -10.69 12.24
N THR A 48 -14.07 -11.73 12.05
CA THR A 48 -14.51 -13.10 11.83
C THR A 48 -13.97 -14.00 12.93
N GLU A 49 -14.80 -14.89 13.49
CA GLU A 49 -14.33 -15.92 14.45
C GLU A 49 -13.49 -17.01 13.77
N LYS A 50 -13.51 -17.07 12.42
CA LYS A 50 -12.83 -18.10 11.64
C LYS A 50 -12.22 -17.52 10.36
N CYS A 51 -10.91 -17.66 10.24
CA CYS A 51 -10.17 -17.44 9.01
C CYS A 51 -9.99 -18.80 8.31
N GLY A 52 -10.55 -19.02 7.11
CA GLY A 52 -10.41 -20.29 6.42
C GLY A 52 -11.43 -20.48 5.29
N GLU A 53 -11.49 -21.71 4.74
CA GLU A 53 -12.39 -22.06 3.63
C GLU A 53 -13.88 -21.78 3.89
N GLU A 54 -14.30 -21.83 5.18
CA GLU A 54 -15.68 -21.52 5.57
C GLU A 54 -16.04 -20.03 5.38
N VAL A 55 -15.05 -19.11 5.50
CA VAL A 55 -15.26 -17.68 5.23
C VAL A 55 -15.50 -17.47 3.73
N LEU A 56 -14.83 -18.24 2.86
CA LEU A 56 -15.02 -18.18 1.41
C LEU A 56 -16.44 -18.63 0.98
N ALA A 57 -17.09 -19.49 1.75
CA ALA A 57 -18.45 -19.93 1.48
C ALA A 57 -19.53 -18.89 1.84
N HIS A 58 -19.19 -17.89 2.67
CA HIS A 58 -20.10 -16.81 3.11
C HIS A 58 -19.79 -15.44 2.48
N ILE A 59 -18.97 -15.39 1.41
CA ILE A 59 -18.58 -14.15 0.71
C ILE A 59 -19.78 -13.38 0.13
N GLU A 60 -20.93 -13.98 0.00
CA GLU A 60 -22.13 -13.26 -0.45
C GLU A 60 -22.63 -12.19 0.51
N ASP A 61 -22.12 -12.15 1.77
CA ASP A 61 -22.62 -11.25 2.82
C ASP A 61 -21.54 -10.28 3.41
N GLY A 62 -20.77 -9.62 2.57
CA GLY A 62 -20.12 -8.36 3.01
C GLY A 62 -18.76 -8.48 3.71
N VAL A 63 -17.90 -9.43 3.32
CA VAL A 63 -16.47 -9.43 3.70
C VAL A 63 -15.67 -8.65 2.67
N ASP A 64 -14.98 -7.61 3.13
CA ASP A 64 -14.05 -6.85 2.28
C ASP A 64 -12.69 -7.56 2.26
N ILE A 65 -12.30 -8.09 1.09
CA ILE A 65 -11.06 -8.87 0.90
C ILE A 65 -10.13 -8.13 -0.04
N TRP A 66 -8.92 -7.84 0.45
CA TRP A 66 -7.85 -7.28 -0.37
C TRP A 66 -6.73 -8.29 -0.57
N ARG A 67 -6.34 -8.51 -1.84
CA ARG A 67 -5.30 -9.44 -2.25
C ARG A 67 -4.11 -8.68 -2.80
N ILE A 68 -2.98 -8.80 -2.12
CA ILE A 68 -1.74 -8.09 -2.45
C ILE A 68 -0.66 -9.11 -2.78
N LEU A 69 0.05 -8.90 -3.88
CA LEU A 69 1.27 -9.62 -4.21
C LEU A 69 2.48 -8.71 -4.06
N LEU A 70 3.43 -9.10 -3.21
CA LEU A 70 4.75 -8.46 -3.08
C LEU A 70 5.80 -9.27 -3.84
N THR A 71 6.52 -8.64 -4.75
CA THR A 71 7.56 -9.29 -5.56
C THR A 71 8.71 -8.35 -5.93
N ALA A 72 9.90 -8.92 -6.12
CA ALA A 72 11.00 -8.20 -6.76
C ALA A 72 10.74 -8.02 -8.26
N ASP A 73 11.28 -6.94 -8.84
CA ASP A 73 11.18 -6.66 -10.26
C ASP A 73 11.67 -7.83 -11.12
N VAL A 74 12.84 -8.41 -10.82
CA VAL A 74 13.44 -9.54 -11.55
C VAL A 74 12.63 -10.84 -11.46
N SER A 75 11.80 -11.00 -10.44
CA SER A 75 11.04 -12.23 -10.20
C SER A 75 9.64 -12.21 -10.81
N ILE A 76 9.18 -11.07 -11.34
CA ILE A 76 7.80 -10.92 -11.80
C ILE A 76 7.45 -11.83 -12.97
N ALA A 77 8.42 -12.07 -13.87
CA ALA A 77 8.24 -12.97 -15.01
C ALA A 77 8.06 -14.45 -14.64
N GLU A 78 8.46 -14.82 -13.41
CA GLU A 78 8.33 -16.19 -12.90
C GLU A 78 6.97 -16.45 -12.23
N ILE A 79 6.15 -15.39 -12.05
CA ILE A 79 4.86 -15.50 -11.39
C ILE A 79 3.79 -15.89 -12.42
N PRO A 80 3.03 -16.96 -12.18
CA PRO A 80 1.97 -17.37 -13.10
C PRO A 80 0.95 -16.24 -13.31
N VAL A 81 0.55 -16.01 -14.55
CA VAL A 81 -0.42 -14.97 -14.93
C VAL A 81 -1.75 -15.14 -14.18
N GLU A 82 -2.15 -16.37 -13.91
CA GLU A 82 -3.39 -16.67 -13.18
C GLU A 82 -3.34 -16.21 -11.72
N ILE A 83 -2.15 -16.16 -11.12
CA ILE A 83 -1.94 -15.58 -9.79
C ILE A 83 -2.03 -14.06 -9.86
N LEU A 84 -1.34 -13.45 -10.85
CA LEU A 84 -1.36 -11.99 -11.04
C LEU A 84 -2.78 -11.44 -11.23
N LYS A 85 -3.60 -12.14 -12.05
CA LYS A 85 -4.98 -11.74 -12.33
C LYS A 85 -5.92 -11.80 -11.13
N LYS A 86 -5.58 -12.58 -10.11
CA LYS A 86 -6.38 -12.71 -8.88
C LYS A 86 -6.09 -11.62 -7.85
N GLN A 87 -5.05 -10.82 -8.08
CA GLN A 87 -4.65 -9.79 -7.12
C GLN A 87 -5.43 -8.49 -7.33
N ASP A 88 -5.69 -7.78 -6.26
CA ASP A 88 -6.21 -6.43 -6.29
C ASP A 88 -5.03 -5.44 -6.45
N MET A 89 -3.87 -5.76 -5.84
CA MET A 89 -2.65 -4.98 -5.95
C MET A 89 -1.43 -5.85 -6.23
N VAL A 90 -0.52 -5.36 -7.08
CA VAL A 90 0.81 -5.94 -7.31
C VAL A 90 1.85 -4.91 -6.93
N LEU A 91 2.60 -5.19 -5.87
CA LEU A 91 3.65 -4.36 -5.34
C LEU A 91 5.00 -4.88 -5.83
N VAL A 92 5.68 -4.09 -6.67
CA VAL A 92 6.95 -4.46 -7.28
C VAL A 92 8.05 -3.59 -6.69
N TYR A 93 8.98 -4.18 -5.95
CA TYR A 93 10.13 -3.46 -5.45
C TYR A 93 11.36 -3.65 -6.35
N ARG A 94 12.10 -2.56 -6.52
CA ARG A 94 13.30 -2.51 -7.35
C ARG A 94 14.48 -3.20 -6.67
N THR A 95 15.17 -4.04 -7.44
CA THR A 95 16.45 -4.66 -7.05
C THR A 95 17.61 -4.18 -7.93
N ASN A 96 17.32 -3.60 -9.10
CA ASN A 96 18.29 -3.15 -10.10
C ASN A 96 18.08 -1.66 -10.46
N SER A 97 18.32 -1.28 -11.72
CA SER A 97 18.12 0.10 -12.19
C SER A 97 16.65 0.45 -12.42
N GLU A 98 16.34 1.74 -12.55
CA GLU A 98 14.99 2.21 -12.83
C GLU A 98 14.49 1.79 -14.21
N GLU A 99 15.39 1.76 -15.18
CA GLU A 99 15.07 1.30 -16.54
C GLU A 99 14.65 -0.17 -16.56
N GLN A 100 15.37 -1.00 -15.80
CA GLN A 100 15.02 -2.42 -15.65
C GLN A 100 13.69 -2.62 -14.92
N LEU A 101 13.42 -1.85 -13.85
CA LEU A 101 12.12 -1.86 -13.21
C LEU A 101 11.00 -1.56 -14.21
N ALA A 102 11.17 -0.50 -15.02
CA ALA A 102 10.19 -0.14 -16.02
C ALA A 102 9.97 -1.26 -17.06
N GLU A 103 11.04 -1.95 -17.48
CA GLU A 103 10.95 -3.08 -18.39
C GLU A 103 10.15 -4.26 -17.80
N TYR A 104 10.43 -4.63 -16.56
CA TYR A 104 9.78 -5.75 -15.89
C TYR A 104 8.30 -5.51 -15.58
N VAL A 105 7.89 -4.27 -15.31
CA VAL A 105 6.49 -3.96 -14.98
C VAL A 105 5.60 -3.70 -16.19
N ARG A 106 6.15 -3.32 -17.35
CA ARG A 106 5.37 -3.06 -18.58
C ARG A 106 4.39 -4.18 -18.95
N PRO A 107 4.75 -5.47 -18.86
CA PRO A 107 3.83 -6.56 -19.15
C PRO A 107 2.58 -6.59 -18.25
N LEU A 108 2.69 -6.12 -17.01
CA LEU A 108 1.56 -6.11 -16.06
C LEU A 108 0.42 -5.20 -16.51
N PHE A 109 0.72 -4.13 -17.25
CA PHE A 109 -0.31 -3.22 -17.74
C PHE A 109 -1.28 -3.86 -18.74
N SER A 110 -0.90 -4.98 -19.35
CA SER A 110 -1.79 -5.77 -20.19
C SER A 110 -2.84 -6.56 -19.40
N LEU A 111 -2.60 -6.74 -18.08
CA LEU A 111 -3.49 -7.43 -17.17
C LEU A 111 -4.47 -6.48 -16.48
N GLN A 112 -4.19 -5.19 -16.51
CA GLN A 112 -5.04 -4.17 -15.88
C GLN A 112 -6.39 -4.09 -16.58
N LYS A 113 -7.46 -4.24 -15.80
CA LYS A 113 -8.85 -4.11 -16.25
C LYS A 113 -9.50 -2.95 -15.51
N ARG A 114 -10.21 -2.11 -16.24
CA ARG A 114 -11.12 -1.13 -15.64
C ARG A 114 -12.46 -1.78 -15.37
N GLU A 115 -12.98 -1.57 -14.17
CA GLU A 115 -14.38 -1.83 -13.90
C GLU A 115 -15.24 -0.79 -14.64
N PRO A 116 -16.42 -1.16 -15.14
CA PRO A 116 -17.24 -0.28 -16.00
C PRO A 116 -17.63 1.06 -15.38
N CYS A 117 -17.64 1.15 -14.05
CA CYS A 117 -18.05 2.34 -13.28
C CYS A 117 -16.90 3.03 -12.53
N GLU A 118 -15.66 2.53 -12.66
CA GLU A 118 -14.53 2.99 -11.84
C GLU A 118 -13.43 3.62 -12.70
N ALA A 119 -12.77 4.62 -12.13
CA ALA A 119 -11.56 5.22 -12.72
C ALA A 119 -10.31 4.37 -12.49
N VAL A 120 -10.41 3.33 -11.66
CA VAL A 120 -9.32 2.48 -11.19
C VAL A 120 -9.13 1.26 -12.10
N CYS A 121 -7.89 0.80 -12.22
CA CYS A 121 -7.54 -0.40 -12.99
C CYS A 121 -6.99 -1.48 -12.04
N TYR A 122 -7.51 -2.71 -12.14
CA TYR A 122 -7.04 -3.86 -11.37
C TYR A 122 -6.37 -4.92 -12.26
N PRO A 123 -5.32 -5.61 -11.79
CA PRO A 123 -4.60 -5.29 -10.56
C PRO A 123 -3.95 -3.91 -10.63
N ALA A 124 -4.02 -3.14 -9.53
CA ALA A 124 -3.28 -1.91 -9.43
C ALA A 124 -1.79 -2.23 -9.26
N VAL A 125 -0.93 -1.58 -10.04
CA VAL A 125 0.52 -1.86 -10.05
C VAL A 125 1.26 -0.73 -9.36
N PHE A 126 1.96 -1.04 -8.27
CA PHE A 126 2.77 -0.10 -7.51
C PHE A 126 4.24 -0.48 -7.63
N CYS A 127 5.09 0.48 -7.97
CA CYS A 127 6.52 0.26 -8.08
C CYS A 127 7.24 1.01 -6.96
N PHE A 128 8.15 0.32 -6.28
CA PHE A 128 8.86 0.86 -5.13
C PHE A 128 10.36 0.90 -5.38
N ALA A 129 11.01 1.94 -4.90
CA ALA A 129 12.45 2.11 -5.00
C ALA A 129 13.25 1.01 -4.29
N ASN A 130 12.66 0.39 -3.26
CA ASN A 130 13.24 -0.73 -2.52
C ASN A 130 12.15 -1.49 -1.75
N VAL A 131 12.54 -2.60 -1.11
CA VAL A 131 11.63 -3.45 -0.35
C VAL A 131 11.08 -2.76 0.92
N ASP A 132 11.85 -1.86 1.53
CA ASP A 132 11.43 -1.19 2.77
C ASP A 132 10.27 -0.22 2.50
N ALA A 133 10.32 0.52 1.38
CA ALA A 133 9.20 1.35 0.94
C ALA A 133 7.93 0.51 0.66
N ALA A 134 8.08 -0.68 0.07
CA ALA A 134 6.97 -1.59 -0.17
C ALA A 134 6.39 -2.14 1.15
N LYS A 135 7.25 -2.50 2.11
CA LYS A 135 6.81 -2.94 3.45
C LYS A 135 6.08 -1.85 4.21
N GLU A 136 6.56 -0.62 4.14
CA GLU A 136 5.89 0.54 4.75
C GLU A 136 4.50 0.76 4.16
N PHE A 137 4.35 0.61 2.85
CA PHE A 137 3.05 0.70 2.19
C PHE A 137 2.10 -0.43 2.62
N ILE A 138 2.60 -1.67 2.75
CA ILE A 138 1.81 -2.79 3.27
C ILE A 138 1.39 -2.53 4.72
N HIS A 139 2.28 -1.98 5.53
CA HIS A 139 2.00 -1.61 6.91
C HIS A 139 0.87 -0.58 6.99
N PHE A 140 0.94 0.46 6.16
CA PHE A 140 -0.14 1.43 6.02
C PHE A 140 -1.48 0.79 5.63
N ILE A 141 -1.50 -0.10 4.62
CA ILE A 141 -2.71 -0.82 4.22
C ILE A 141 -3.22 -1.68 5.38
N GLY A 142 -2.33 -2.39 6.07
CA GLY A 142 -2.67 -3.19 7.24
C GLY A 142 -3.34 -2.36 8.33
N TRP A 143 -2.77 -1.18 8.62
CA TRP A 143 -3.37 -0.23 9.56
C TRP A 143 -4.78 0.19 9.12
N GLN A 144 -4.94 0.62 7.88
CA GLN A 144 -6.23 1.07 7.35
C GLN A 144 -7.29 -0.03 7.33
N MET A 145 -6.91 -1.28 7.13
CA MET A 145 -7.86 -2.40 7.06
C MET A 145 -8.12 -3.06 8.41
N LEU A 146 -7.10 -3.21 9.24
CA LEU A 146 -7.15 -4.10 10.39
C LEU A 146 -7.22 -3.39 11.75
N ALA A 147 -6.86 -2.11 11.84
CA ALA A 147 -6.90 -1.38 13.11
C ALA A 147 -8.35 -1.18 13.62
N ASP A 148 -8.54 -1.33 14.94
CA ASP A 148 -9.84 -1.15 15.58
C ASP A 148 -10.35 0.28 15.55
N VAL A 149 -9.42 1.22 15.62
CA VAL A 149 -9.71 2.65 15.63
C VAL A 149 -8.87 3.33 14.57
N GLN A 150 -9.55 3.94 13.62
CA GLN A 150 -8.94 4.79 12.63
C GLN A 150 -9.29 6.25 12.94
N VAL A 151 -8.29 7.10 12.97
CA VAL A 151 -8.49 8.55 13.15
C VAL A 151 -8.97 9.17 11.84
N ILE A 152 -8.42 8.67 10.72
CA ILE A 152 -8.75 9.11 9.36
C ILE A 152 -8.97 7.87 8.52
N ASP A 153 -10.13 7.85 7.87
CA ASP A 153 -10.50 6.82 6.89
C ASP A 153 -10.02 7.27 5.51
N ILE A 154 -9.18 6.47 4.87
CA ILE A 154 -8.67 6.76 3.54
C ILE A 154 -9.38 5.87 2.53
N ASP A 155 -9.88 6.50 1.47
CA ASP A 155 -10.39 5.80 0.30
C ASP A 155 -9.21 5.19 -0.49
N PHE A 156 -9.20 3.87 -0.60
CA PHE A 156 -8.15 3.16 -1.35
C PHE A 156 -8.15 3.53 -2.84
N ASP A 157 -9.28 3.91 -3.40
CA ASP A 157 -9.34 4.40 -4.78
C ASP A 157 -8.51 5.68 -4.95
N ASP A 158 -8.47 6.55 -3.95
CA ASP A 158 -7.62 7.74 -3.97
C ASP A 158 -6.14 7.37 -3.88
N VAL A 159 -5.80 6.36 -3.05
CA VAL A 159 -4.43 5.83 -2.99
C VAL A 159 -4.01 5.24 -4.34
N ILE A 160 -4.87 4.45 -4.97
CA ILE A 160 -4.58 3.85 -6.28
C ILE A 160 -4.41 4.93 -7.34
N LYS A 161 -5.24 5.96 -7.37
CA LYS A 161 -5.13 7.09 -8.32
C LYS A 161 -3.81 7.84 -8.16
N ALA A 162 -3.38 8.08 -6.91
CA ALA A 162 -2.19 8.86 -6.61
C ALA A 162 -0.87 8.09 -6.86
N PHE A 163 -0.87 6.76 -6.69
CA PHE A 163 0.36 5.98 -6.59
C PHE A 163 0.49 4.85 -7.60
N ALA A 164 -0.61 4.34 -8.17
CA ALA A 164 -0.53 3.21 -9.07
C ALA A 164 0.04 3.60 -10.44
N SER A 165 0.98 2.79 -10.91
CA SER A 165 1.55 2.90 -12.25
C SER A 165 0.57 2.43 -13.31
N GLN A 166 0.56 3.11 -14.44
CA GLN A 166 -0.26 2.81 -15.61
C GLN A 166 0.59 2.79 -16.88
N ARG A 167 0.02 2.30 -17.98
CA ARG A 167 0.69 2.28 -19.28
C ARG A 167 1.11 3.69 -19.69
N GLY A 168 2.41 3.92 -19.87
CA GLY A 168 2.99 5.21 -20.22
C GLY A 168 3.16 6.19 -19.06
N HIS A 169 2.87 5.75 -17.82
CA HIS A 169 3.03 6.55 -16.62
C HIS A 169 3.45 5.66 -15.45
N ILE A 170 4.75 5.37 -15.38
CA ILE A 170 5.29 4.53 -14.31
C ILE A 170 5.75 5.44 -13.19
N LEU A 171 5.19 5.22 -12.00
CA LEU A 171 5.57 5.90 -10.76
C LEU A 171 6.47 5.00 -9.94
N CYS A 172 7.56 5.55 -9.41
CA CYS A 172 8.42 4.86 -8.45
C CYS A 172 8.25 5.51 -7.07
N ILE A 173 7.85 4.71 -6.11
CA ILE A 173 7.56 5.13 -4.74
C ILE A 173 8.80 4.93 -3.89
N SER A 174 9.27 6.00 -3.26
CA SER A 174 10.35 5.97 -2.29
C SER A 174 9.84 6.35 -0.90
N GLN A 175 10.48 5.82 0.12
CA GLN A 175 10.22 6.16 1.52
C GLN A 175 11.21 7.23 1.98
N LYS A 176 10.71 8.22 2.72
CA LYS A 176 11.51 9.23 3.40
C LYS A 176 10.99 9.40 4.82
N MET A 177 11.87 9.25 5.80
CA MET A 177 11.58 9.66 7.17
C MET A 177 11.74 11.17 7.27
N LEU A 178 10.72 11.88 7.72
CA LEU A 178 10.75 13.32 7.89
C LEU A 178 11.07 13.63 9.36
N ILE A 179 12.25 14.21 9.59
CA ILE A 179 12.60 14.73 10.90
C ILE A 179 11.91 16.10 11.04
N PRO A 180 11.19 16.36 12.14
CA PRO A 180 10.61 17.67 12.38
C PRO A 180 11.70 18.74 12.22
N GLN A 181 11.49 19.71 11.31
CA GLN A 181 12.39 20.81 10.92
C GLN A 181 13.36 20.55 9.74
N GLU A 182 13.40 19.38 9.13
CA GLU A 182 14.06 19.24 7.84
C GLU A 182 13.17 19.78 6.72
N GLU A 183 13.66 20.78 6.01
CA GLU A 183 13.02 21.26 4.78
C GLU A 183 13.08 20.13 3.71
N LEU A 184 11.96 19.87 3.07
CA LEU A 184 11.94 19.03 1.88
C LEU A 184 12.82 19.68 0.81
N SER A 185 13.65 18.88 0.17
CA SER A 185 14.61 19.38 -0.83
C SER A 185 13.92 19.77 -2.14
N ALA A 186 14.62 20.57 -2.96
CA ALA A 186 14.15 20.89 -4.32
C ALA A 186 13.86 19.64 -5.20
N GLN A 187 14.41 18.49 -4.86
CA GLN A 187 14.12 17.21 -5.54
C GLN A 187 12.70 16.71 -5.27
N ASP A 188 12.03 17.20 -4.24
CA ASP A 188 10.67 16.80 -3.91
C ASP A 188 9.63 17.53 -4.80
N ALA A 189 10.04 18.57 -5.54
CA ALA A 189 9.19 19.26 -6.51
C ALA A 189 8.73 18.37 -7.70
N GLU A 190 9.35 17.21 -7.92
CA GLU A 190 8.96 16.24 -8.96
C GLU A 190 7.94 15.20 -8.47
N VAL A 191 7.56 15.26 -7.20
CA VAL A 191 6.60 14.32 -6.58
C VAL A 191 5.23 14.52 -7.19
N GLN A 192 4.64 13.43 -7.69
CA GLN A 192 3.30 13.39 -8.29
C GLN A 192 2.24 12.93 -7.30
N GLY A 193 2.63 12.14 -6.31
CA GLY A 193 1.78 11.66 -5.23
C GLY A 193 2.57 11.55 -3.93
N ALA A 194 1.96 11.90 -2.81
CA ALA A 194 2.56 11.80 -1.50
C ALA A 194 1.56 11.19 -0.50
N LEU A 195 2.01 10.17 0.23
CA LEU A 195 1.30 9.64 1.39
C LEU A 195 2.11 9.97 2.64
N LEU A 196 1.54 10.81 3.50
CA LEU A 196 2.15 11.23 4.75
C LEU A 196 1.54 10.44 5.90
N ILE A 197 2.35 9.64 6.58
CA ILE A 197 1.94 8.82 7.72
C ILE A 197 2.47 9.48 8.99
N PHE A 198 1.59 10.13 9.73
CA PHE A 198 1.91 10.73 11.01
C PHE A 198 1.70 9.70 12.12
N ARG A 199 2.73 9.44 12.90
CA ARG A 199 2.70 8.52 14.03
C ARG A 199 2.82 9.27 15.34
N GLY A 200 2.06 8.84 16.33
CA GLY A 200 2.13 9.42 17.66
C GLY A 200 1.08 8.87 18.61
N ASP A 201 1.17 9.30 19.86
CA ASP A 201 0.28 8.94 20.94
C ASP A 201 -1.01 9.81 20.94
N GLU A 202 -1.86 9.60 21.94
CA GLU A 202 -3.13 10.32 22.12
C GLU A 202 -2.98 11.85 22.24
N GLN A 203 -1.76 12.34 22.42
CA GLN A 203 -1.48 13.79 22.50
C GLN A 203 -1.25 14.40 21.11
N LEU A 204 -1.12 13.57 20.05
CA LEU A 204 -0.99 14.06 18.68
C LEU A 204 -2.32 14.63 18.21
N SER A 205 -2.38 15.96 18.12
CA SER A 205 -3.59 16.65 17.72
C SER A 205 -3.78 16.64 16.21
N ILE A 206 -5.02 16.40 15.75
CA ILE A 206 -5.39 16.51 14.34
C ILE A 206 -5.07 17.89 13.77
N TYR A 207 -5.17 18.96 14.55
CA TYR A 207 -4.82 20.31 14.12
C TYR A 207 -3.31 20.48 13.89
N GLU A 208 -2.49 19.84 14.74
CA GLU A 208 -1.05 19.81 14.57
C GLU A 208 -0.68 19.08 13.28
N VAL A 209 -1.28 17.90 13.03
CA VAL A 209 -1.08 17.13 11.82
C VAL A 209 -1.51 17.89 10.57
N CYS A 210 -2.69 18.52 10.57
CA CYS A 210 -3.15 19.36 9.45
C CYS A 210 -2.15 20.47 9.12
N GLY A 211 -1.65 21.18 10.14
CA GLY A 211 -0.66 22.24 9.95
C GLY A 211 0.65 21.74 9.35
N GLN A 212 1.16 20.60 9.84
CA GLN A 212 2.36 19.97 9.29
C GLN A 212 2.15 19.45 7.88
N ALA A 213 1.00 18.81 7.59
CA ALA A 213 0.67 18.33 6.26
C ALA A 213 0.57 19.47 5.25
N GLU A 214 -0.03 20.62 5.62
CA GLU A 214 -0.05 21.81 4.77
C GLU A 214 1.36 22.37 4.50
N GLU A 215 2.22 22.41 5.50
CA GLU A 215 3.58 22.89 5.35
C GLU A 215 4.39 22.00 4.41
N LEU A 216 4.33 20.69 4.61
CA LEU A 216 4.98 19.70 3.75
C LEU A 216 4.45 19.75 2.32
N SER A 217 3.14 19.93 2.16
CA SER A 217 2.49 20.02 0.84
C SER A 217 3.02 21.13 -0.04
N ARG A 218 3.45 22.25 0.54
CA ARG A 218 4.03 23.40 -0.19
C ARG A 218 5.34 23.07 -0.91
N SER A 219 5.99 21.97 -0.52
CA SER A 219 7.26 21.54 -1.11
C SER A 219 7.07 20.62 -2.31
N PHE A 220 5.85 20.13 -2.56
CA PHE A 220 5.54 19.24 -3.67
C PHE A 220 5.07 20.02 -4.90
N HIS A 221 4.94 19.33 -6.04
CA HIS A 221 4.37 19.90 -7.23
C HIS A 221 2.90 20.32 -6.98
N GLU A 222 2.48 21.44 -7.56
CA GLU A 222 1.12 21.98 -7.35
C GLU A 222 -0.03 21.04 -7.75
N SER A 223 0.25 20.06 -8.64
CA SER A 223 -0.69 19.02 -9.06
C SER A 223 -0.49 17.68 -8.36
N ALA A 224 0.35 17.61 -7.31
CA ALA A 224 0.56 16.37 -6.59
C ALA A 224 -0.67 15.99 -5.77
N ASP A 225 -1.08 14.73 -5.88
CA ASP A 225 -2.10 14.15 -5.01
C ASP A 225 -1.49 13.83 -3.64
N ILE A 226 -1.97 14.52 -2.59
CA ILE A 226 -1.43 14.38 -1.25
C ILE A 226 -2.49 13.74 -0.34
N ILE A 227 -2.13 12.60 0.20
CA ILE A 227 -2.94 11.84 1.14
C ILE A 227 -2.19 11.82 2.47
N TRP A 228 -2.88 11.91 3.58
CA TRP A 228 -2.27 11.80 4.88
C TRP A 228 -3.15 11.04 5.87
N THR A 229 -2.50 10.39 6.84
CA THR A 229 -3.16 9.61 7.89
C THR A 229 -2.45 9.76 9.23
N ILE A 230 -3.15 9.36 10.29
CA ILE A 230 -2.61 9.28 11.65
C ILE A 230 -2.66 7.83 12.09
N GLU A 231 -1.50 7.30 12.45
CA GLU A 231 -1.31 5.98 13.02
C GLU A 231 -0.95 6.13 14.50
N MET A 232 -1.78 5.55 15.36
CA MET A 232 -1.59 5.66 16.82
C MET A 232 -0.47 4.74 17.30
N CYS A 233 0.60 5.30 17.84
CA CYS A 233 1.71 4.56 18.43
C CYS A 233 2.42 5.38 19.52
N HIS A 234 3.41 4.78 20.21
CA HIS A 234 4.10 5.46 21.30
C HIS A 234 5.16 6.46 20.85
N GLU A 235 5.70 6.32 19.63
CA GLU A 235 6.79 7.14 19.11
C GLU A 235 6.27 8.13 18.08
N ARG A 236 6.62 9.41 18.23
CA ARG A 236 6.28 10.43 17.24
C ARG A 236 7.22 10.37 16.05
N SER A 237 6.67 10.19 14.88
CA SER A 237 7.41 10.24 13.63
C SER A 237 6.50 10.63 12.46
N VAL A 238 7.11 11.07 11.36
CA VAL A 238 6.40 11.27 10.09
C VAL A 238 7.17 10.50 9.02
N THR A 239 6.47 9.60 8.35
CA THR A 239 7.00 8.89 7.20
C THR A 239 6.26 9.38 5.95
N ALA A 240 7.01 9.72 4.91
CA ALA A 240 6.46 10.05 3.61
C ALA A 240 6.76 8.94 2.61
N LEU A 241 5.74 8.46 1.90
CA LEU A 241 5.89 7.69 0.68
C LEU A 241 5.67 8.64 -0.49
N LEU A 242 6.70 8.82 -1.31
CA LEU A 242 6.77 9.82 -2.37
C LEU A 242 6.82 9.13 -3.74
N ALA A 243 5.81 9.33 -4.55
CA ALA A 243 5.73 8.80 -5.90
C ALA A 243 6.28 9.81 -6.92
N LYS A 244 7.31 9.40 -7.65
CA LYS A 244 7.91 10.16 -8.74
C LYS A 244 7.80 9.39 -10.05
N ARG A 245 7.61 10.12 -11.16
CA ARG A 245 7.60 9.52 -12.48
C ARG A 245 8.99 9.01 -12.83
N LEU A 246 9.08 7.76 -13.29
CA LEU A 246 10.30 7.26 -13.91
C LEU A 246 10.51 7.96 -15.25
N SER A 247 11.74 8.39 -15.51
CA SER A 247 12.14 8.92 -16.81
C SER A 247 12.06 7.80 -17.85
N ASP A 248 11.51 8.12 -19.03
CA ASP A 248 11.47 7.21 -20.18
C ASP A 248 12.86 6.93 -20.73
#